data_51b5107473d270166f04081778bc37c7
#
_entry.id   51b5107473d270166f04081778bc37c7
#
_cell.length_a   1.000
_cell.length_b   1.000
_cell.length_c   1.000
_cell.angle_alpha   90.00
_cell.angle_beta   90.00
_cell.angle_gamma   90.00
#
_symmetry.space_group_name_H-M   'P 1'
#
loop_
_entity.id
_entity.type
_entity.pdbx_description
1 polymer ?
#
loop_
_entity_poly.entity_id
_entity_poly.type
_entity_poly.pdbx_seq_one_letter_code
_entity_poly.pdbx_strand_id
1 'polypeptide(L)'
;DRAADLNAMYADPEVRAVFALRGGWGSARILPLLDWAAIRQNPKLLIGFSDITALHLAFAARAGYPTIHGGNAASTWKSETWESLWRLAFAADRPVLGGAAGEAASGRIARTIRGGVARGRLLGGNLTIVSTLMGTGWLPAFKGAILFIEDVNEAEYRIDRMLQQLRLAGVLGELAGIVFGQCTSCRTEEPGYRGFTLDEVIDQHLAP
;
A
#
# COMPACT_ATOMS: atom_id res chain seq x y z
N ASP A 1 17.25 11.82 14.46
CA ASP A 1 16.97 11.43 13.08
C ASP A 1 15.65 10.68 13.00
N ARG A 2 15.14 10.37 11.79
CA ARG A 2 13.79 9.80 11.57
C ARG A 2 13.52 8.50 12.36
N ALA A 3 14.49 7.63 12.52
CA ALA A 3 14.33 6.39 13.29
C ALA A 3 14.21 6.70 14.79
N ALA A 4 15.07 7.59 15.31
CA ALA A 4 15.04 8.01 16.70
C ALA A 4 13.71 8.71 17.03
N ASP A 5 13.24 9.59 16.12
CA ASP A 5 11.97 10.29 16.30
C ASP A 5 10.78 9.30 16.34
N LEU A 6 10.76 8.32 15.43
CA LEU A 6 9.71 7.30 15.41
C LEU A 6 9.74 6.42 16.67
N ASN A 7 10.93 5.99 17.11
CA ASN A 7 11.10 5.22 18.33
C ASN A 7 10.63 6.03 19.56
N ALA A 8 10.97 7.31 19.65
CA ALA A 8 10.51 8.19 20.72
C ALA A 8 8.97 8.34 20.74
N MET A 9 8.35 8.55 19.57
CA MET A 9 6.89 8.63 19.45
C MET A 9 6.20 7.34 19.91
N TYR A 10 6.79 6.17 19.62
CA TYR A 10 6.24 4.89 20.07
C TYR A 10 6.46 4.62 21.55
N ALA A 11 7.54 5.14 22.14
CA ALA A 11 7.78 5.05 23.57
C ALA A 11 6.92 5.99 24.42
N ASP A 12 6.46 7.13 23.85
CA ASP A 12 5.69 8.13 24.57
C ASP A 12 4.22 7.68 24.73
N PRO A 13 3.70 7.49 25.95
CA PRO A 13 2.32 7.07 26.20
C PRO A 13 1.26 8.11 25.79
N GLU A 14 1.63 9.39 25.67
CA GLU A 14 0.71 10.45 25.27
C GLU A 14 0.44 10.48 23.77
N VAL A 15 1.36 9.90 22.96
CA VAL A 15 1.19 9.80 21.51
C VAL A 15 0.21 8.66 21.18
N ARG A 16 -0.87 8.96 20.48
CA ARG A 16 -1.91 8.00 20.08
C ARG A 16 -1.85 7.61 18.60
N ALA A 17 -1.33 8.50 17.78
CA ALA A 17 -1.19 8.27 16.34
C ALA A 17 0.06 8.96 15.81
N VAL A 18 0.63 8.39 14.74
CA VAL A 18 1.77 8.95 14.01
C VAL A 18 1.32 9.18 12.56
N PHE A 19 1.34 10.44 12.15
CA PHE A 19 1.13 10.82 10.76
C PHE A 19 2.47 11.04 10.07
N ALA A 20 2.72 10.34 8.98
CA ALA A 20 3.83 10.66 8.12
C ALA A 20 3.62 12.06 7.49
N LEU A 21 4.61 12.93 7.59
CA LEU A 21 4.52 14.26 7.00
C LEU A 21 4.37 14.18 5.48
N ARG A 22 5.18 13.34 4.86
CA ARG A 22 5.21 13.09 3.41
C ARG A 22 5.78 11.71 3.11
N GLY A 23 5.54 11.23 1.89
CA GLY A 23 6.29 10.11 1.31
C GLY A 23 7.69 10.53 0.86
N GLY A 24 8.11 10.07 -0.29
CA GLY A 24 9.43 10.34 -0.86
C GLY A 24 10.21 9.05 -1.00
N TRP A 25 11.32 8.90 -0.26
CA TRP A 25 12.12 7.68 -0.26
C TRP A 25 12.88 7.50 1.07
N GLY A 26 13.26 6.26 1.35
CA GLY A 26 14.14 5.93 2.46
C GLY A 26 13.46 5.41 3.72
N SER A 27 12.14 5.18 3.73
CA SER A 27 11.47 4.54 4.87
C SER A 27 12.00 3.12 5.09
N ALA A 28 12.36 2.39 4.04
CA ALA A 28 12.98 1.08 4.17
C ALA A 28 14.35 1.13 4.88
N ARG A 29 15.09 2.24 4.78
CA ARG A 29 16.41 2.39 5.41
C ARG A 29 16.36 2.45 6.93
N ILE A 30 15.24 2.89 7.49
CA ILE A 30 15.10 2.99 8.95
C ILE A 30 14.58 1.71 9.60
N LEU A 31 14.04 0.75 8.84
CA LEU A 31 13.46 -0.48 9.37
C LEU A 31 14.39 -1.24 10.36
N PRO A 32 15.70 -1.41 10.08
CA PRO A 32 16.61 -2.07 11.00
C PRO A 32 16.93 -1.26 12.27
N LEU A 33 16.59 0.04 12.28
CA LEU A 33 16.89 0.96 13.38
C LEU A 33 15.70 1.18 14.32
N LEU A 34 14.55 0.56 14.02
CA LEU A 34 13.34 0.70 14.81
C LEU A 34 13.34 -0.26 16.00
N ASP A 35 12.88 0.22 17.14
CA ASP A 35 12.61 -0.59 18.32
C ASP A 35 11.29 -1.36 18.17
N TRP A 36 11.37 -2.50 17.50
CA TRP A 36 10.20 -3.35 17.26
C TRP A 36 9.58 -3.93 18.53
N ALA A 37 10.32 -3.97 19.64
CA ALA A 37 9.77 -4.41 20.92
C ALA A 37 8.87 -3.32 21.50
N ALA A 38 9.35 -2.08 21.56
CA ALA A 38 8.56 -0.93 21.99
C ALA A 38 7.32 -0.72 21.08
N ILE A 39 7.49 -0.83 19.75
CA ILE A 39 6.41 -0.69 18.79
C ILE A 39 5.30 -1.73 19.04
N ARG A 40 5.65 -3.00 19.28
CA ARG A 40 4.66 -4.05 19.59
C ARG A 40 3.92 -3.82 20.90
N GLN A 41 4.63 -3.32 21.91
CA GLN A 41 4.06 -3.10 23.24
C GLN A 41 3.18 -1.86 23.32
N ASN A 42 3.38 -0.91 22.43
CA ASN A 42 2.66 0.37 22.39
C ASN A 42 1.95 0.58 21.03
N PRO A 43 0.90 -0.18 20.73
CA PRO A 43 0.23 -0.06 19.44
C PRO A 43 -0.38 1.35 19.26
N LYS A 44 -0.03 1.99 18.16
CA LYS A 44 -0.51 3.32 17.76
C LYS A 44 -0.87 3.31 16.30
N LEU A 45 -1.80 4.18 15.89
CA LEU A 45 -2.10 4.34 14.48
C LEU A 45 -0.88 4.92 13.75
N LEU A 46 -0.45 4.25 12.69
CA LEU A 46 0.48 4.80 11.71
C LEU A 46 -0.29 5.12 10.43
N ILE A 47 -0.19 6.34 9.96
CA ILE A 47 -0.95 6.86 8.81
C ILE A 47 0.00 7.48 7.80
N GLY A 48 -0.15 7.11 6.53
CA GLY A 48 0.63 7.64 5.42
C GLY A 48 0.50 6.78 4.18
N PHE A 49 1.14 7.18 3.08
CA PHE A 49 1.14 6.42 1.81
C PHE A 49 2.46 6.60 1.05
N SER A 50 2.55 6.01 -0.13
CA SER A 50 3.76 6.05 -0.98
C SER A 50 4.92 5.32 -0.30
N ASP A 51 6.09 5.93 -0.11
CA ASP A 51 7.27 5.35 0.56
C ASP A 51 6.96 4.79 1.97
N ILE A 52 5.90 5.27 2.64
CA ILE A 52 5.45 4.77 3.95
C ILE A 52 4.96 3.32 3.86
N THR A 53 4.67 2.82 2.67
CA THR A 53 4.38 1.40 2.41
C THR A 53 5.42 0.48 3.05
N ALA A 54 6.70 0.87 3.08
CA ALA A 54 7.75 0.08 3.73
C ALA A 54 7.49 -0.10 5.23
N LEU A 55 7.02 0.95 5.90
CA LEU A 55 6.63 0.87 7.31
C LEU A 55 5.36 0.03 7.47
N HIS A 56 4.33 0.25 6.66
CA HIS A 56 3.08 -0.52 6.74
C HIS A 56 3.34 -2.03 6.67
N LEU A 57 4.14 -2.46 5.70
CA LEU A 57 4.46 -3.88 5.51
C LEU A 57 5.32 -4.44 6.65
N ALA A 58 6.32 -3.67 7.09
CA ALA A 58 7.13 -4.06 8.23
C ALA A 58 6.32 -4.13 9.54
N PHE A 59 5.37 -3.22 9.75
CA PHE A 59 4.45 -3.27 10.89
C PHE A 59 3.55 -4.51 10.82
N ALA A 60 3.01 -4.83 9.66
CA ALA A 60 2.25 -6.04 9.47
C ALA A 60 3.07 -7.32 9.75
N ALA A 61 4.38 -7.31 9.41
CA ALA A 61 5.29 -8.44 9.60
C ALA A 61 5.80 -8.55 11.03
N ARG A 62 6.11 -7.43 11.69
CA ARG A 62 6.86 -7.38 12.95
C ARG A 62 6.03 -6.96 14.15
N ALA A 63 5.06 -6.07 13.98
CA ALA A 63 4.25 -5.56 15.07
C ALA A 63 2.88 -6.27 15.18
N GLY A 64 2.31 -6.69 14.06
CA GLY A 64 1.11 -7.55 14.04
C GLY A 64 -0.21 -6.79 14.19
N TYR A 65 -0.23 -5.46 14.13
CA TYR A 65 -1.44 -4.65 14.15
C TYR A 65 -1.60 -3.79 12.88
N PRO A 66 -2.83 -3.35 12.56
CA PRO A 66 -3.11 -2.62 11.34
C PRO A 66 -2.56 -1.20 11.36
N THR A 67 -2.26 -0.69 10.17
CA THR A 67 -1.88 0.70 9.89
C THR A 67 -2.79 1.23 8.79
N ILE A 68 -2.81 2.54 8.56
CA ILE A 68 -3.70 3.16 7.57
C ILE A 68 -2.88 3.68 6.38
N HIS A 69 -3.06 3.05 5.23
CA HIS A 69 -2.60 3.59 3.95
C HIS A 69 -3.55 4.72 3.53
N GLY A 70 -3.14 5.94 3.75
CA GLY A 70 -3.95 7.14 3.53
C GLY A 70 -3.09 8.37 3.36
N GLY A 71 -3.69 9.52 3.12
CA GLY A 71 -2.97 10.76 2.89
C GLY A 71 -1.92 11.07 3.95
N ASN A 72 -0.79 11.62 3.54
CA ASN A 72 0.22 12.17 4.44
C ASN A 72 -0.24 13.51 5.01
N ALA A 73 0.32 13.97 6.13
CA ALA A 73 -0.08 15.21 6.79
C ALA A 73 0.04 16.45 5.89
N ALA A 74 1.05 16.49 5.02
CA ALA A 74 1.26 17.57 4.04
C ALA A 74 0.49 17.38 2.71
N SER A 75 -0.36 16.36 2.59
CA SER A 75 -1.16 16.15 1.38
C SER A 75 -2.29 17.14 1.27
N THR A 76 -2.73 17.43 0.04
CA THR A 76 -4.01 18.10 -0.19
C THR A 76 -5.14 17.10 0.06
N TRP A 77 -5.94 17.38 1.08
CA TRP A 77 -7.04 16.51 1.49
C TRP A 77 -8.31 16.86 0.73
N LYS A 78 -8.77 15.96 -0.10
CA LYS A 78 -10.12 16.02 -0.67
C LYS A 78 -11.12 15.60 0.41
N SER A 79 -12.35 16.14 0.35
CA SER A 79 -13.39 15.85 1.34
C SER A 79 -13.65 14.35 1.53
N GLU A 80 -13.74 13.61 0.44
CA GLU A 80 -14.00 12.16 0.49
C GLU A 80 -12.83 11.39 1.14
N THR A 81 -11.60 11.81 0.87
CA THR A 81 -10.40 11.20 1.46
C THR A 81 -10.36 11.48 2.96
N TRP A 82 -10.66 12.73 3.36
CA TRP A 82 -10.74 13.12 4.76
C TRP A 82 -11.85 12.38 5.50
N GLU A 83 -13.04 12.31 4.93
CA GLU A 83 -14.16 11.59 5.53
C GLU A 83 -13.84 10.10 5.72
N SER A 84 -13.24 9.46 4.72
CA SER A 84 -12.80 8.06 4.83
C SER A 84 -11.79 7.85 5.95
N LEU A 85 -10.80 8.74 6.06
CA LEU A 85 -9.84 8.69 7.16
C LEU A 85 -10.51 8.90 8.52
N TRP A 86 -11.39 9.90 8.61
CA TRP A 86 -12.12 10.22 9.85
C TRP A 86 -12.90 9.01 10.35
N ARG A 87 -13.65 8.36 9.46
CA ARG A 87 -14.43 7.17 9.79
C ARG A 87 -13.56 6.03 10.29
N LEU A 88 -12.41 5.79 9.66
CA LEU A 88 -11.49 4.72 10.07
C LEU A 88 -10.75 5.05 11.37
N ALA A 89 -10.16 6.25 11.46
CA ALA A 89 -9.19 6.57 12.50
C ALA A 89 -9.83 7.10 13.78
N PHE A 90 -10.98 7.80 13.66
CA PHE A 90 -11.61 8.50 14.78
C PHE A 90 -12.97 7.91 15.17
N ALA A 91 -13.79 7.51 14.19
CA ALA A 91 -15.08 6.88 14.45
C ALA A 91 -14.99 5.36 14.62
N ALA A 92 -13.82 4.74 14.39
CA ALA A 92 -13.61 3.29 14.40
C ALA A 92 -14.65 2.53 13.54
N ASP A 93 -15.10 3.17 12.46
CA ASP A 93 -16.09 2.61 11.53
C ASP A 93 -15.39 1.66 10.53
N ARG A 94 -16.21 0.87 9.84
CA ARG A 94 -15.75 -0.03 8.76
C ARG A 94 -16.32 0.44 7.44
N PRO A 95 -15.77 1.50 6.82
CA PRO A 95 -16.32 2.04 5.60
C PRO A 95 -16.22 1.02 4.47
N VAL A 96 -17.27 0.96 3.67
CA VAL A 96 -17.23 0.24 2.39
C VAL A 96 -16.55 1.19 1.40
N LEU A 97 -15.47 0.74 0.80
CA LEU A 97 -14.78 1.46 -0.27
C LEU A 97 -15.40 1.05 -1.61
N GLY A 98 -15.85 2.02 -2.38
CA GLY A 98 -16.60 1.81 -3.61
C GLY A 98 -18.11 1.72 -3.35
N GLY A 99 -18.91 2.25 -4.27
CA GLY A 99 -20.38 2.19 -4.23
C GLY A 99 -20.92 0.81 -4.60
N ALA A 100 -22.20 0.59 -4.30
CA ALA A 100 -22.93 -0.53 -4.85
C ALA A 100 -22.88 -0.44 -6.40
N ALA A 101 -22.50 -1.51 -7.07
CA ALA A 101 -22.33 -1.61 -8.52
C ALA A 101 -21.01 -1.10 -9.12
N GLY A 102 -19.90 -1.07 -8.37
CA GLY A 102 -18.56 -0.83 -8.93
C GLY A 102 -18.21 0.64 -9.14
N GLU A 103 -19.01 1.58 -8.63
CA GLU A 103 -18.61 2.98 -8.56
C GLU A 103 -17.57 3.16 -7.46
N ALA A 104 -16.35 3.50 -7.84
CA ALA A 104 -15.38 3.99 -6.88
C ALA A 104 -15.91 5.28 -6.24
N ALA A 105 -15.58 5.54 -4.98
CA ALA A 105 -15.96 6.78 -4.27
C ALA A 105 -15.53 8.07 -5.01
N SER A 106 -14.72 7.97 -6.04
CA SER A 106 -14.27 9.04 -6.94
C SER A 106 -15.12 9.19 -8.22
N GLY A 107 -16.26 8.48 -8.36
CA GLY A 107 -17.04 8.45 -9.60
C GLY A 107 -16.34 7.69 -10.74
N ARG A 108 -15.27 6.95 -10.47
CA ARG A 108 -14.57 6.11 -11.45
C ARG A 108 -15.08 4.67 -11.37
N ILE A 109 -15.41 4.12 -12.52
CA ILE A 109 -15.86 2.73 -12.64
C ILE A 109 -14.65 1.82 -12.40
N ALA A 110 -14.77 0.93 -11.41
CA ALA A 110 -13.78 -0.12 -11.21
C ALA A 110 -13.93 -1.19 -12.31
N ARG A 111 -12.84 -1.54 -12.97
CA ARG A 111 -12.82 -2.65 -13.93
C ARG A 111 -12.58 -3.96 -13.18
N THR A 112 -13.46 -4.92 -13.38
CA THR A 112 -13.24 -6.29 -12.91
C THR A 112 -12.39 -7.05 -13.91
N ILE A 113 -11.21 -7.49 -13.49
CA ILE A 113 -10.30 -8.31 -14.30
C ILE A 113 -10.72 -9.78 -14.17
N ARG A 114 -10.86 -10.25 -12.92
CA ARG A 114 -11.35 -11.59 -12.60
C ARG A 114 -12.45 -11.49 -11.55
N GLY A 115 -13.63 -11.97 -11.87
CA GLY A 115 -14.78 -11.92 -10.97
C GLY A 115 -14.66 -12.87 -9.78
N GLY A 116 -15.34 -12.54 -8.70
CA GLY A 116 -15.39 -13.36 -7.50
C GLY A 116 -15.59 -12.55 -6.23
N VAL A 117 -15.59 -13.26 -5.11
CA VAL A 117 -15.62 -12.68 -3.75
C VAL A 117 -14.44 -13.24 -2.98
N ALA A 118 -13.64 -12.37 -2.42
CA ALA A 118 -12.48 -12.73 -1.61
C ALA A 118 -12.59 -12.15 -0.20
N ARG A 119 -12.02 -12.86 0.76
CA ARG A 119 -11.84 -12.39 2.15
C ARG A 119 -10.42 -12.65 2.58
N GLY A 120 -9.78 -11.68 3.21
CA GLY A 120 -8.40 -11.79 3.66
C GLY A 120 -7.91 -10.52 4.32
N ARG A 121 -6.70 -10.56 4.86
CA ARG A 121 -6.02 -9.36 5.35
C ARG A 121 -5.74 -8.44 4.15
N LEU A 122 -6.00 -7.16 4.29
CA LEU A 122 -5.59 -6.17 3.29
C LEU A 122 -4.13 -5.81 3.52
N LEU A 123 -3.28 -6.08 2.56
CA LEU A 123 -1.85 -5.80 2.58
C LEU A 123 -1.46 -5.10 1.29
N GLY A 124 -0.37 -4.35 1.30
CA GLY A 124 0.17 -3.72 0.10
C GLY A 124 0.43 -2.22 0.26
N GLY A 125 0.22 -1.47 -0.81
CA GLY A 125 0.50 -0.06 -0.96
C GLY A 125 1.21 0.24 -2.28
N ASN A 126 2.25 1.07 -2.25
CA ASN A 126 3.02 1.41 -3.44
C ASN A 126 3.76 0.18 -4.00
N LEU A 127 3.53 -0.15 -5.29
CA LEU A 127 4.05 -1.36 -5.93
C LEU A 127 5.58 -1.37 -5.99
N THR A 128 6.20 -0.24 -6.29
CA THR A 128 7.67 -0.08 -6.29
C THR A 128 8.24 -0.47 -4.92
N ILE A 129 7.62 -0.04 -3.83
CA ILE A 129 8.09 -0.34 -2.48
C ILE A 129 7.82 -1.81 -2.12
N VAL A 130 6.66 -2.37 -2.47
CA VAL A 130 6.37 -3.80 -2.30
C VAL A 130 7.45 -4.64 -2.99
N SER A 131 7.73 -4.33 -4.27
CA SER A 131 8.75 -5.02 -5.07
C SER A 131 10.15 -4.87 -4.47
N THR A 132 10.53 -3.66 -4.03
CA THR A 132 11.84 -3.40 -3.42
C THR A 132 12.09 -4.23 -2.15
N LEU A 133 11.05 -4.53 -1.39
CA LEU A 133 11.16 -5.32 -0.17
C LEU A 133 11.12 -6.84 -0.40
N MET A 134 10.90 -7.31 -1.63
CA MET A 134 10.91 -8.74 -1.94
C MET A 134 12.25 -9.39 -1.59
N GLY A 135 12.19 -10.56 -0.97
CA GLY A 135 13.38 -11.27 -0.51
C GLY A 135 14.00 -10.74 0.79
N THR A 136 13.42 -9.70 1.39
CA THR A 136 13.83 -9.21 2.71
C THR A 136 12.97 -9.82 3.82
N GLY A 137 13.44 -9.75 5.06
CA GLY A 137 12.65 -10.18 6.22
C GLY A 137 11.58 -9.17 6.68
N TRP A 138 11.25 -8.16 5.87
CA TRP A 138 10.37 -7.05 6.25
C TRP A 138 8.95 -7.17 5.67
N LEU A 139 8.71 -8.18 4.83
CA LEU A 139 7.38 -8.44 4.29
C LEU A 139 6.60 -9.44 5.15
N PRO A 140 5.29 -9.22 5.35
CA PRO A 140 4.40 -10.22 5.91
C PRO A 140 4.18 -11.37 4.91
N ALA A 141 3.70 -12.52 5.40
CA ALA A 141 3.19 -13.55 4.52
C ALA A 141 1.94 -13.06 3.77
N PHE A 142 1.92 -13.23 2.44
CA PHE A 142 0.81 -12.81 1.57
C PHE A 142 -0.24 -13.90 1.39
N LYS A 143 0.02 -15.13 1.83
CA LYS A 143 -0.91 -16.25 1.66
C LYS A 143 -2.31 -15.91 2.20
N GLY A 144 -3.30 -16.01 1.32
CA GLY A 144 -4.69 -15.70 1.63
C GLY A 144 -5.00 -14.22 1.88
N ALA A 145 -4.06 -13.31 1.58
CA ALA A 145 -4.28 -11.88 1.68
C ALA A 145 -5.00 -11.31 0.45
N ILE A 146 -5.60 -10.14 0.61
CA ILE A 146 -5.97 -9.27 -0.50
C ILE A 146 -4.85 -8.26 -0.67
N LEU A 147 -4.19 -8.29 -1.83
CA LEU A 147 -3.11 -7.36 -2.15
C LEU A 147 -3.70 -6.10 -2.79
N PHE A 148 -3.52 -4.95 -2.13
CA PHE A 148 -3.77 -3.64 -2.71
C PHE A 148 -2.45 -3.07 -3.22
N ILE A 149 -2.42 -2.62 -4.47
CA ILE A 149 -1.25 -1.96 -5.05
C ILE A 149 -1.65 -0.72 -5.84
N GLU A 150 -0.82 0.29 -5.79
CA GLU A 150 -0.92 1.53 -6.56
C GLU A 150 0.49 2.01 -6.90
N ASP A 151 0.63 2.90 -7.87
CA ASP A 151 1.92 3.56 -8.13
C ASP A 151 1.73 4.92 -8.83
N VAL A 152 2.83 5.62 -9.03
CA VAL A 152 2.87 6.93 -9.70
C VAL A 152 4.15 7.08 -10.51
N ASN A 153 4.02 7.66 -11.72
CA ASN A 153 5.16 7.99 -12.59
C ASN A 153 6.05 6.78 -12.97
N GLU A 154 5.49 5.58 -13.04
CA GLU A 154 6.19 4.38 -13.49
C GLU A 154 5.84 4.06 -14.94
N ALA A 155 6.84 3.74 -15.74
CA ALA A 155 6.62 3.26 -17.10
C ALA A 155 6.01 1.85 -17.08
N GLU A 156 5.22 1.50 -18.12
CA GLU A 156 4.52 0.22 -18.22
C GLU A 156 5.47 -0.97 -18.04
N TYR A 157 6.67 -0.92 -18.66
CA TYR A 157 7.65 -2.01 -18.55
C TYR A 157 8.20 -2.18 -17.12
N ARG A 158 8.17 -1.12 -16.29
CA ARG A 158 8.56 -1.21 -14.88
C ARG A 158 7.47 -1.87 -14.07
N ILE A 159 6.21 -1.50 -14.31
CA ILE A 159 5.05 -2.18 -13.70
C ILE A 159 5.06 -3.66 -14.07
N ASP A 160 5.24 -3.99 -15.36
CA ASP A 160 5.37 -5.36 -15.83
C ASP A 160 6.47 -6.13 -15.06
N ARG A 161 7.63 -5.55 -14.94
CA ARG A 161 8.78 -6.16 -14.25
C ARG A 161 8.52 -6.40 -12.77
N MET A 162 7.84 -5.48 -12.09
CA MET A 162 7.49 -5.62 -10.68
C MET A 162 6.40 -6.67 -10.47
N LEU A 163 5.37 -6.72 -11.31
CA LEU A 163 4.36 -7.76 -11.26
C LEU A 163 4.94 -9.13 -11.58
N GLN A 164 5.85 -9.19 -12.57
CA GLN A 164 6.57 -10.43 -12.89
C GLN A 164 7.44 -10.91 -11.71
N GLN A 165 8.08 -9.99 -10.98
CA GLN A 165 8.82 -10.35 -9.76
C GLN A 165 7.90 -10.97 -8.71
N LEU A 166 6.73 -10.36 -8.45
CA LEU A 166 5.75 -10.91 -7.51
C LEU A 166 5.23 -12.29 -7.97
N ARG A 167 5.04 -12.48 -9.28
CA ARG A 167 4.65 -13.78 -9.86
C ARG A 167 5.71 -14.84 -9.64
N LEU A 168 6.98 -14.55 -10.00
CA LEU A 168 8.09 -15.49 -9.86
C LEU A 168 8.39 -15.83 -8.40
N ALA A 169 8.15 -14.89 -7.49
CA ALA A 169 8.25 -15.11 -6.04
C ALA A 169 7.06 -15.91 -5.46
N GLY A 170 6.07 -16.30 -6.29
CA GLY A 170 4.90 -17.06 -5.87
C GLY A 170 3.81 -16.24 -5.18
N VAL A 171 4.02 -14.94 -4.97
CA VAL A 171 3.11 -14.09 -4.22
C VAL A 171 1.72 -14.04 -4.86
N LEU A 172 1.65 -13.79 -6.18
CA LEU A 172 0.37 -13.64 -6.88
C LEU A 172 -0.49 -14.91 -6.80
N GLY A 173 0.15 -16.09 -6.82
CA GLY A 173 -0.56 -17.38 -6.73
C GLY A 173 -1.09 -17.74 -5.34
N GLU A 174 -0.64 -17.05 -4.30
CA GLU A 174 -1.07 -17.31 -2.91
C GLU A 174 -2.15 -16.34 -2.41
N LEU A 175 -2.46 -15.29 -3.19
CA LEU A 175 -3.44 -14.27 -2.81
C LEU A 175 -4.88 -14.81 -2.82
N ALA A 176 -5.71 -14.32 -1.91
CA ALA A 176 -7.16 -14.47 -2.00
C ALA A 176 -7.78 -13.52 -3.04
N GLY A 177 -7.14 -12.39 -3.29
CA GLY A 177 -7.57 -11.40 -4.28
C GLY A 177 -6.56 -10.28 -4.43
N ILE A 178 -6.76 -9.46 -5.46
CA ILE A 178 -5.91 -8.30 -5.73
C ILE A 178 -6.78 -7.10 -6.13
N VAL A 179 -6.38 -5.93 -5.68
CA VAL A 179 -6.94 -4.64 -6.09
C VAL A 179 -5.81 -3.80 -6.64
N PHE A 180 -5.83 -3.52 -7.93
CA PHE A 180 -4.94 -2.57 -8.56
C PHE A 180 -5.60 -1.19 -8.51
N GLY A 181 -5.05 -0.31 -7.69
CA GLY A 181 -5.51 1.07 -7.53
C GLY A 181 -5.10 1.95 -8.71
N GLN A 182 -5.02 3.23 -8.48
CA GLN A 182 -4.57 4.15 -9.53
C GLN A 182 -3.06 4.02 -9.76
N CYS A 183 -2.67 4.07 -11.03
CA CYS A 183 -1.30 4.27 -11.46
C CYS A 183 -1.24 5.61 -12.20
N THR A 184 -1.04 6.67 -11.42
CA THR A 184 -1.10 8.03 -11.96
C THR A 184 0.14 8.32 -12.80
N SER A 185 -0.04 8.80 -14.04
CA SER A 185 1.07 9.06 -14.97
C SER A 185 1.97 7.84 -15.23
N CYS A 186 1.40 6.65 -15.15
CA CYS A 186 2.13 5.41 -15.44
C CYS A 186 2.07 5.09 -16.92
N ARG A 187 2.94 5.77 -17.66
CA ARG A 187 3.07 5.60 -19.11
C ARG A 187 4.49 5.96 -19.54
N THR A 188 4.93 5.32 -20.60
CA THR A 188 6.17 5.68 -21.29
C THR A 188 5.93 6.94 -22.12
N GLU A 189 6.75 7.97 -21.89
CA GLU A 189 6.68 9.23 -22.66
C GLU A 189 7.57 9.20 -23.92
N GLU A 190 8.23 8.09 -24.19
CA GLU A 190 9.13 7.93 -25.33
C GLU A 190 8.33 7.94 -26.64
N PRO A 191 8.63 8.86 -27.58
CA PRO A 191 7.97 8.90 -28.87
C PRO A 191 8.17 7.60 -29.65
N GLY A 192 7.05 7.01 -30.13
CA GLY A 192 7.09 5.77 -30.89
C GLY A 192 7.19 4.49 -30.04
N TYR A 193 7.00 4.57 -28.74
CA TYR A 193 6.89 3.40 -27.90
C TYR A 193 5.84 2.41 -28.45
N ARG A 194 6.24 1.14 -28.60
CA ARG A 194 5.39 0.06 -29.15
C ARG A 194 5.32 -1.14 -28.20
N GLY A 195 5.58 -0.92 -26.92
CA GLY A 195 5.42 -1.94 -25.89
C GLY A 195 3.96 -2.11 -25.46
N PHE A 196 3.76 -2.90 -24.44
CA PHE A 196 2.43 -3.11 -23.86
C PHE A 196 1.90 -1.82 -23.22
N THR A 197 0.59 -1.63 -23.31
CA THR A 197 -0.12 -0.64 -22.50
C THR A 197 -0.23 -1.11 -21.05
N LEU A 198 -0.50 -0.20 -20.14
CA LEU A 198 -0.70 -0.56 -18.73
C LEU A 198 -1.84 -1.58 -18.56
N ASP A 199 -2.93 -1.43 -19.31
CA ASP A 199 -4.05 -2.37 -19.24
C ASP A 199 -3.65 -3.78 -19.71
N GLU A 200 -2.88 -3.89 -20.79
CA GLU A 200 -2.36 -5.17 -21.26
C GLU A 200 -1.42 -5.82 -20.23
N VAL A 201 -0.54 -5.03 -19.60
CA VAL A 201 0.34 -5.52 -18.52
C VAL A 201 -0.49 -6.06 -17.35
N ILE A 202 -1.49 -5.29 -16.91
CA ILE A 202 -2.37 -5.68 -15.81
C ILE A 202 -3.11 -6.98 -16.16
N ASP A 203 -3.69 -7.08 -17.36
CA ASP A 203 -4.43 -8.26 -17.79
C ASP A 203 -3.54 -9.50 -17.87
N GLN A 204 -2.32 -9.38 -18.40
CA GLN A 204 -1.39 -10.51 -18.50
C GLN A 204 -0.97 -11.07 -17.14
N HIS A 205 -0.86 -10.23 -16.13
CA HIS A 205 -0.42 -10.65 -14.80
C HIS A 205 -1.56 -11.03 -13.86
N LEU A 206 -2.72 -10.39 -13.96
CA LEU A 206 -3.78 -10.50 -12.97
C LEU A 206 -5.04 -11.25 -13.45
N ALA A 207 -5.18 -11.53 -14.76
CA ALA A 207 -6.31 -12.33 -15.27
C ALA A 207 -6.14 -13.85 -15.10
N PRO A 208 -4.91 -14.43 -15.18
CA PRO A 208 -4.70 -15.87 -15.00
C PRO A 208 -5.09 -16.45 -13.64
#